data_2b0171c5eeed7ddaf4cd59452e53fcb2
#
_entry.id   2b0171c5eeed7ddaf4cd59452e53fcb2
#
_cell.length_a   1.000
_cell.length_b   1.000
_cell.length_c   1.000
_cell.angle_alpha   90.00
_cell.angle_beta   90.00
_cell.angle_gamma   90.00
#
_symmetry.space_group_name_H-M   'P 1'
#
loop_
_entity.id
_entity.type
_entity.pdbx_description
1 polymer ?
#
loop_
_entity_poly.entity_id
_entity_poly.type
_entity_poly.pdbx_seq_one_letter_code
_entity_poly.pdbx_strand_id
1 'polypeptide(L)'
;MRLLASALVAVALLAGCGYGGLQSATTGQAEPEPPAAGLGDLDKRIHAFNARVEKTKPPWRFSDKNTAAEFLGGGFSSIVIDAQGSTSRATATSPNLADDSVRNERYELELKKRSDGSWQVVAATRTYKCQPNRGHQDFSPELCL
;
A
#
# COMPACT_ATOMS: atom_id res chain seq x y z
N MET A 1 -19.40 -40.11 37.42
CA MET A 1 -20.46 -41.09 37.12
C MET A 1 -21.18 -40.75 35.84
N ARG A 2 -21.25 -41.73 34.94
CA ARG A 2 -22.01 -41.78 33.65
C ARG A 2 -21.39 -40.99 32.49
N LEU A 3 -20.99 -41.62 31.46
CA LEU A 3 -21.12 -42.80 30.60
C LEU A 3 -21.11 -42.32 29.16
N LEU A 4 -20.10 -42.73 28.49
CA LEU A 4 -19.87 -43.25 27.15
C LEU A 4 -21.11 -43.23 26.20
N ALA A 5 -20.93 -42.70 25.01
CA ALA A 5 -21.53 -43.27 23.82
C ALA A 5 -20.59 -43.07 22.62
N SER A 6 -19.94 -44.15 22.23
CA SER A 6 -19.27 -44.34 20.96
C SER A 6 -20.31 -44.51 19.86
N ALA A 7 -20.11 -43.89 18.72
CA ALA A 7 -20.76 -44.27 17.46
C ALA A 7 -19.70 -44.31 16.37
N LEU A 8 -19.32 -45.55 16.04
CA LEU A 8 -18.65 -45.97 14.83
C LEU A 8 -19.67 -45.97 13.67
N VAL A 9 -19.37 -45.33 12.56
CA VAL A 9 -20.02 -45.62 11.27
C VAL A 9 -18.97 -45.59 10.16
N ALA A 10 -18.81 -46.71 9.65
CA ALA A 10 -18.35 -47.39 8.46
C ALA A 10 -17.92 -46.59 7.23
N VAL A 11 -16.86 -47.10 6.69
CA VAL A 11 -16.24 -46.97 5.36
C VAL A 11 -17.21 -47.23 4.23
N ALA A 12 -17.12 -46.39 3.21
CA ALA A 12 -17.49 -46.74 1.84
C ALA A 12 -16.39 -46.26 0.89
N LEU A 13 -15.58 -47.23 0.44
CA LEU A 13 -14.66 -47.09 -0.68
C LEU A 13 -15.52 -47.15 -1.97
N LEU A 14 -15.48 -46.11 -2.79
CA LEU A 14 -15.84 -46.19 -4.19
C LEU A 14 -14.65 -45.69 -5.03
N ALA A 15 -14.00 -46.64 -5.64
CA ALA A 15 -13.04 -46.43 -6.71
C ALA A 15 -13.83 -45.96 -7.97
N GLY A 16 -13.43 -44.80 -8.45
CA GLY A 16 -13.91 -44.25 -9.72
C GLY A 16 -12.73 -43.68 -10.47
N CYS A 17 -12.13 -44.46 -11.39
CA CYS A 17 -11.25 -43.96 -12.42
C CYS A 17 -12.06 -43.09 -13.38
N GLY A 18 -11.68 -41.82 -13.48
CA GLY A 18 -12.20 -40.88 -14.48
C GLY A 18 -11.05 -40.04 -14.99
N TYR A 19 -10.51 -40.41 -16.14
CA TYR A 19 -9.63 -39.59 -16.97
C TYR A 19 -10.38 -38.34 -17.39
N GLY A 20 -9.80 -37.17 -17.13
CA GLY A 20 -10.37 -35.92 -17.61
C GLY A 20 -9.51 -34.76 -17.10
N GLY A 21 -8.41 -34.45 -17.80
CA GLY A 21 -7.60 -33.30 -17.53
C GLY A 21 -8.37 -32.01 -17.82
N LEU A 22 -8.60 -31.24 -16.77
CA LEU A 22 -8.83 -29.82 -16.88
C LEU A 22 -7.87 -29.15 -15.91
N GLN A 23 -6.75 -28.71 -16.46
CA GLN A 23 -5.87 -27.76 -15.82
C GLN A 23 -6.70 -26.49 -15.57
N SER A 24 -7.22 -26.36 -14.37
CA SER A 24 -7.67 -25.05 -13.87
C SER A 24 -6.41 -24.18 -13.77
N ALA A 25 -6.13 -23.46 -14.82
CA ALA A 25 -5.25 -22.32 -14.75
C ALA A 25 -5.88 -21.37 -13.73
N THR A 26 -5.35 -21.41 -12.51
CA THR A 26 -5.55 -20.34 -11.53
C THR A 26 -4.85 -19.13 -12.14
N THR A 27 -5.59 -18.36 -12.91
CA THR A 27 -5.23 -16.99 -13.25
C THR A 27 -5.16 -16.26 -11.91
N GLY A 28 -3.95 -16.18 -11.36
CA GLY A 28 -3.63 -15.19 -10.36
C GLY A 28 -3.98 -13.85 -10.99
N GLN A 29 -5.13 -13.31 -10.63
CA GLN A 29 -5.39 -11.90 -10.85
C GLN A 29 -4.34 -11.18 -10.03
N ALA A 30 -3.30 -10.72 -10.73
CA ALA A 30 -2.43 -9.69 -10.21
C ALA A 30 -3.37 -8.54 -9.82
N GLU A 31 -3.42 -8.23 -8.55
CA GLU A 31 -4.06 -7.03 -8.05
C GLU A 31 -3.54 -5.86 -8.90
N PRO A 32 -4.40 -5.04 -9.52
CA PRO A 32 -3.94 -4.01 -10.44
C PRO A 32 -3.01 -3.08 -9.67
N GLU A 33 -1.77 -3.05 -10.11
CA GLU A 33 -0.76 -2.10 -9.66
C GLU A 33 -1.37 -0.69 -9.80
N PRO A 34 -1.41 0.12 -8.72
CA PRO A 34 -2.03 1.43 -8.80
C PRO A 34 -1.32 2.25 -9.89
N PRO A 35 -2.07 2.84 -10.85
CA PRO A 35 -1.48 3.60 -11.94
C PRO A 35 -0.58 4.70 -11.38
N ALA A 36 0.54 4.93 -12.05
CA ALA A 36 1.47 6.01 -11.74
C ALA A 36 0.71 7.35 -11.68
N ALA A 37 0.49 7.82 -10.47
CA ALA A 37 -0.46 8.88 -10.18
C ALA A 37 0.14 10.25 -10.55
N GLY A 38 -0.47 10.95 -11.50
CA GLY A 38 -0.28 12.39 -11.68
C GLY A 38 -0.79 13.18 -10.46
N LEU A 39 -0.39 14.45 -10.31
CA LEU A 39 -0.73 15.27 -9.13
C LEU A 39 -2.25 15.33 -8.83
N GLY A 40 -3.12 15.37 -9.86
CA GLY A 40 -4.59 15.35 -9.68
C GLY A 40 -5.15 14.01 -9.18
N ASP A 41 -4.35 12.96 -9.18
CA ASP A 41 -4.69 11.63 -8.67
C ASP A 41 -4.32 11.49 -7.17
N LEU A 42 -3.32 12.25 -6.69
CA LEU A 42 -2.95 12.25 -5.28
C LEU A 42 -4.06 12.81 -4.39
N ASP A 43 -4.76 13.86 -4.81
CA ASP A 43 -5.88 14.42 -4.05
C ASP A 43 -7.02 13.40 -3.92
N LYS A 44 -7.37 12.73 -5.01
CA LYS A 44 -8.38 11.65 -4.98
C LYS A 44 -7.95 10.52 -4.05
N ARG A 45 -6.67 10.14 -4.11
CA ARG A 45 -6.09 9.10 -3.25
C ARG A 45 -6.14 9.51 -1.78
N ILE A 46 -5.81 10.77 -1.44
CA ILE A 46 -5.93 11.32 -0.09
C ILE A 46 -7.37 11.21 0.42
N HIS A 47 -8.35 11.65 -0.37
CA HIS A 47 -9.75 11.57 0.00
C HIS A 47 -10.21 10.14 0.23
N ALA A 48 -9.91 9.23 -0.69
CA ALA A 48 -10.26 7.82 -0.58
C ALA A 48 -9.61 7.15 0.63
N PHE A 49 -8.32 7.42 0.88
CA PHE A 49 -7.59 6.91 2.01
C PHE A 49 -8.20 7.38 3.34
N ASN A 50 -8.40 8.68 3.50
CA ASN A 50 -8.97 9.25 4.73
C ASN A 50 -10.39 8.72 4.98
N ALA A 51 -11.23 8.59 3.95
CA ALA A 51 -12.57 8.00 4.06
C ALA A 51 -12.51 6.53 4.50
N ARG A 52 -11.58 5.74 3.96
CA ARG A 52 -11.34 4.35 4.38
C ARG A 52 -10.94 4.28 5.85
N VAL A 53 -9.97 5.11 6.29
CA VAL A 53 -9.50 5.16 7.67
C VAL A 53 -10.62 5.52 8.63
N GLU A 54 -11.46 6.49 8.27
CA GLU A 54 -12.62 6.89 9.07
C GLU A 54 -13.65 5.77 9.21
N LYS A 55 -13.89 5.02 8.13
CA LYS A 55 -14.84 3.90 8.10
C LYS A 55 -14.33 2.70 8.91
N THR A 56 -13.05 2.33 8.75
CA THR A 56 -12.49 1.10 9.32
C THR A 56 -11.84 1.29 10.68
N LYS A 57 -11.51 2.52 11.03
CA LYS A 57 -10.88 2.94 12.31
C LYS A 57 -9.71 2.04 12.76
N PRO A 58 -8.73 1.78 11.89
CA PRO A 58 -7.63 0.88 12.20
C PRO A 58 -6.80 1.40 13.37
N PRO A 59 -6.20 0.53 14.20
CA PRO A 59 -5.45 0.95 15.38
C PRO A 59 -4.20 1.77 15.06
N TRP A 60 -3.59 1.57 13.90
CA TRP A 60 -2.40 2.30 13.46
C TRP A 60 -2.66 3.80 13.17
N ARG A 61 -3.93 4.23 13.00
CA ARG A 61 -4.29 5.62 12.70
C ARG A 61 -3.81 6.65 13.73
N PHE A 62 -3.40 6.21 14.91
CA PHE A 62 -2.86 7.08 15.97
C PHE A 62 -1.36 7.35 15.86
N SER A 63 -0.68 6.72 14.89
CA SER A 63 0.73 6.95 14.57
C SER A 63 0.84 7.65 13.22
N ASP A 64 1.52 8.80 13.16
CA ASP A 64 1.82 9.52 11.93
C ASP A 64 2.66 8.67 10.97
N LYS A 65 3.70 8.01 11.47
CA LYS A 65 4.56 7.12 10.69
C LYS A 65 3.77 5.96 10.06
N ASN A 66 2.92 5.31 10.83
CA ASN A 66 2.13 4.20 10.31
C ASN A 66 1.04 4.69 9.34
N THR A 67 0.44 5.85 9.62
CA THR A 67 -0.52 6.48 8.69
C THR A 67 0.15 6.82 7.36
N ALA A 68 1.37 7.38 7.39
CA ALA A 68 2.15 7.63 6.18
C ALA A 68 2.51 6.34 5.44
N ALA A 69 2.97 5.30 6.14
CA ALA A 69 3.33 4.01 5.56
C ALA A 69 2.12 3.35 4.86
N GLU A 70 0.97 3.35 5.50
CA GLU A 70 -0.28 2.80 4.95
C GLU A 70 -0.81 3.60 3.75
N PHE A 71 -0.65 4.92 3.76
CA PHE A 71 -0.98 5.75 2.61
C PHE A 71 -0.09 5.42 1.41
N LEU A 72 1.20 5.22 1.64
CA LEU A 72 2.18 4.93 0.59
C LEU A 72 2.04 3.51 0.02
N GLY A 73 1.56 2.54 0.82
CA GLY A 73 1.31 1.16 0.36
C GLY A 73 2.56 0.28 0.27
N GLY A 74 3.70 0.75 0.80
CA GLY A 74 4.98 0.00 0.79
C GLY A 74 5.92 0.40 -0.35
N GLY A 75 7.01 -0.35 -0.53
CA GLY A 75 8.00 -0.10 -1.60
C GLY A 75 9.04 0.98 -1.29
N PHE A 76 9.01 1.61 -0.11
CA PHE A 76 9.96 2.64 0.27
C PHE A 76 11.06 2.10 1.18
N SER A 77 12.30 2.48 0.90
CA SER A 77 13.45 2.05 1.71
C SER A 77 13.49 2.72 3.10
N SER A 78 12.90 3.90 3.21
CA SER A 78 12.81 4.63 4.48
C SER A 78 11.66 5.64 4.46
N ILE A 79 11.06 5.87 5.63
CA ILE A 79 10.11 6.95 5.88
C ILE A 79 10.67 7.76 7.04
N VAL A 80 11.03 9.01 6.75
CA VAL A 80 11.51 9.98 7.76
C VAL A 80 10.33 10.82 8.20
N ILE A 81 10.15 10.97 9.50
CA ILE A 81 9.08 11.75 10.12
C ILE A 81 9.69 12.98 10.82
N ASP A 82 9.12 14.14 10.53
CA ASP A 82 9.34 15.39 11.24
C ASP A 82 7.99 15.84 11.86
N ALA A 83 7.84 15.58 13.16
CA ALA A 83 6.59 15.84 13.88
C ALA A 83 6.68 17.14 14.68
N GLN A 84 5.69 18.02 14.51
CA GLN A 84 5.60 19.31 15.19
C GLN A 84 4.18 19.47 15.80
N GLY A 85 4.01 18.97 17.03
CA GLY A 85 2.73 19.08 17.73
C GLY A 85 1.59 18.34 17.04
N SER A 86 0.65 19.09 16.45
CA SER A 86 -0.51 18.52 15.73
C SER A 86 -0.29 18.35 14.22
N THR A 87 0.90 18.66 13.72
CA THR A 87 1.29 18.48 12.32
C THR A 87 2.49 17.56 12.24
N SER A 88 2.63 16.85 11.15
CA SER A 88 3.76 15.98 10.86
C SER A 88 4.04 15.96 9.37
N ARG A 89 5.31 15.96 9.00
CA ARG A 89 5.75 15.75 7.62
C ARG A 89 6.42 14.40 7.51
N ALA A 90 6.00 13.61 6.53
CA ALA A 90 6.64 12.34 6.20
C ALA A 90 7.31 12.44 4.83
N THR A 91 8.60 12.13 4.77
CA THR A 91 9.36 12.02 3.53
C THR A 91 9.73 10.58 3.29
N ALA A 92 9.29 10.02 2.17
CA ALA A 92 9.59 8.65 1.75
C ALA A 92 10.34 8.67 0.43
N THR A 93 11.40 7.89 0.31
CA THR A 93 12.21 7.80 -0.91
C THR A 93 12.39 6.34 -1.32
N SER A 94 12.13 6.05 -2.59
CA SER A 94 12.49 4.80 -3.24
C SER A 94 13.70 5.04 -4.15
N PRO A 95 14.90 4.60 -3.75
CA PRO A 95 16.10 4.77 -4.54
C PRO A 95 16.23 3.64 -5.58
N ASN A 96 16.92 3.93 -6.68
CA ASN A 96 17.34 2.95 -7.68
C ASN A 96 16.18 2.10 -8.22
N LEU A 97 15.13 2.76 -8.68
CA LEU A 97 14.01 2.11 -9.33
C LEU A 97 14.49 1.33 -10.57
N ALA A 98 13.86 0.18 -10.81
CA ALA A 98 14.08 -0.61 -12.03
C ALA A 98 13.29 0.00 -13.20
N ASP A 99 13.52 1.27 -13.47
CA ASP A 99 12.89 2.08 -14.51
C ASP A 99 14.00 2.71 -15.38
N ASP A 100 13.78 2.76 -16.68
CA ASP A 100 14.78 3.24 -17.64
C ASP A 100 14.90 4.77 -17.68
N SER A 101 13.94 5.47 -17.15
CA SER A 101 13.86 6.93 -17.08
C SER A 101 14.00 7.47 -15.67
N VAL A 102 13.32 6.87 -14.69
CA VAL A 102 13.28 7.33 -13.30
C VAL A 102 14.28 6.54 -12.46
N ARG A 103 15.24 7.25 -11.86
CA ARG A 103 16.19 6.66 -10.92
C ARG A 103 15.67 6.57 -9.50
N ASN A 104 15.10 7.66 -9.01
CA ASN A 104 14.57 7.75 -7.64
C ASN A 104 13.21 8.42 -7.65
N GLU A 105 12.37 8.01 -6.74
CA GLU A 105 11.08 8.61 -6.46
C GLU A 105 11.03 9.07 -5.00
N ARG A 106 10.40 10.22 -4.76
CA ARG A 106 10.17 10.76 -3.43
C ARG A 106 8.73 11.20 -3.28
N TYR A 107 8.15 10.81 -2.15
CA TYR A 107 6.91 11.38 -1.65
C TYR A 107 7.17 12.25 -0.43
N GLU A 108 6.51 13.41 -0.38
CA GLU A 108 6.40 14.25 0.80
C GLU A 108 4.93 14.35 1.17
N LEU A 109 4.59 13.93 2.39
CA LEU A 109 3.23 13.95 2.91
C LEU A 109 3.15 14.98 4.04
N GLU A 110 2.05 15.73 4.06
CA GLU A 110 1.66 16.51 5.23
C GLU A 110 0.53 15.77 5.95
N LEU A 111 0.72 15.56 7.26
CA LEU A 111 -0.25 14.93 8.12
C LEU A 111 -0.72 15.91 9.20
N LYS A 112 -1.99 15.81 9.57
CA LYS A 112 -2.58 16.60 10.63
C LYS A 112 -3.28 15.71 11.64
N LYS A 113 -3.04 15.97 12.93
CA LYS A 113 -3.71 15.26 14.01
C LYS A 113 -5.12 15.79 14.18
N ARG A 114 -6.09 14.90 14.28
CA ARG A 114 -7.50 15.18 14.50
C ARG A 114 -7.78 15.31 16.00
N SER A 115 -8.97 15.82 16.35
CA SER A 115 -9.41 15.96 17.75
C SER A 115 -9.51 14.63 18.49
N ASP A 116 -9.77 13.51 17.80
CA ASP A 116 -9.79 12.16 18.36
C ASP A 116 -8.38 11.55 18.54
N GLY A 117 -7.33 12.30 18.19
CA GLY A 117 -5.94 11.87 18.26
C GLY A 117 -5.44 11.08 17.05
N SER A 118 -6.32 10.74 16.10
CA SER A 118 -5.92 10.08 14.87
C SER A 118 -5.24 11.05 13.89
N TRP A 119 -4.44 10.51 12.97
CA TRP A 119 -3.77 11.27 11.92
C TRP A 119 -4.52 11.11 10.59
N GLN A 120 -4.54 12.17 9.81
CA GLN A 120 -5.04 12.19 8.44
C GLN A 120 -3.99 12.78 7.51
N VAL A 121 -3.92 12.30 6.30
CA VAL A 121 -3.11 12.92 5.23
C VAL A 121 -3.87 14.11 4.69
N VAL A 122 -3.23 15.29 4.64
CA VAL A 122 -3.87 16.53 4.16
C VAL A 122 -3.27 17.03 2.85
N ALA A 123 -2.00 16.68 2.58
CA ALA A 123 -1.36 16.95 1.30
C ALA A 123 -0.34 15.87 0.98
N ALA A 124 -0.08 15.67 -0.31
CA ALA A 124 0.98 14.81 -0.81
C ALA A 124 1.58 15.41 -2.07
N THR A 125 2.90 15.33 -2.18
CA THR A 125 3.64 15.63 -3.41
C THR A 125 4.47 14.42 -3.81
N ARG A 126 4.67 14.27 -5.11
CA ARG A 126 5.50 13.21 -5.71
C ARG A 126 6.51 13.86 -6.61
N THR A 127 7.76 13.54 -6.43
CA THR A 127 8.88 14.07 -7.20
C THR A 127 9.80 12.95 -7.65
N TYR A 128 10.48 13.18 -8.75
CA TYR A 128 11.35 12.22 -9.40
C TYR A 128 12.77 12.77 -9.53
N LYS A 129 13.72 11.88 -9.56
CA LYS A 129 15.08 12.11 -9.99
C LYS A 129 15.37 11.17 -11.16
N CYS A 130 15.75 11.73 -12.31
CA CYS A 130 15.90 10.97 -13.54
C CYS A 130 17.19 10.14 -13.56
N GLN A 131 17.21 9.11 -14.42
CA GLN A 131 18.43 8.43 -14.79
C GLN A 131 19.39 9.42 -15.46
N PRO A 132 20.70 9.19 -15.43
CA PRO A 132 21.66 10.02 -16.16
C PRO A 132 21.25 10.17 -17.63
N ASN A 133 21.28 11.40 -18.12
CA ASN A 133 20.90 11.78 -19.49
C ASN A 133 19.41 11.61 -19.85
N ARG A 134 18.53 11.36 -18.88
CA ARG A 134 17.09 11.22 -19.07
C ARG A 134 16.27 12.40 -18.49
N GLY A 135 16.94 13.48 -18.10
CA GLY A 135 16.31 14.67 -17.57
C GLY A 135 17.01 15.22 -16.33
N HIS A 136 16.24 15.83 -15.45
CA HIS A 136 16.75 16.52 -14.25
C HIS A 136 17.42 15.56 -13.25
N GLN A 137 18.48 16.05 -12.63
CA GLN A 137 19.25 15.28 -11.65
C GLN A 137 18.94 15.66 -10.19
N ASP A 138 18.03 16.62 -9.98
CA ASP A 138 17.44 16.96 -8.70
C ASP A 138 16.00 16.44 -8.63
N PHE A 139 15.39 16.41 -7.45
CA PHE A 139 14.00 16.01 -7.32
C PHE A 139 13.07 17.12 -7.87
N SER A 140 12.27 16.78 -8.88
CA SER A 140 11.32 17.66 -9.55
C SER A 140 9.98 16.92 -9.77
N PRO A 141 8.85 17.62 -9.81
CA PRO A 141 7.56 17.05 -10.21
C PRO A 141 7.47 16.72 -11.69
N GLU A 142 8.40 17.19 -12.50
CA GLU A 142 8.46 16.91 -13.93
C GLU A 142 8.76 15.44 -14.19
N LEU A 143 8.17 14.88 -15.25
CA LEU A 143 8.44 13.50 -15.66
C LEU A 143 9.82 13.40 -16.35
N CYS A 144 10.45 12.25 -16.16
CA CYS A 144 11.69 11.90 -16.86
C CYS A 144 11.40 11.47 -18.32
N LEU A 145 12.38 11.66 -19.21
CA LEU A 145 12.28 11.32 -20.64
C LEU A 145 12.61 9.85 -20.91
#